data_b61a4ecb7e66fe8c7dc6747da4c91bb6
#
_entry.id   b61a4ecb7e66fe8c7dc6747da4c91bb6
#
_cell.length_a   1.000
_cell.length_b   1.000
_cell.length_c   1.000
_cell.angle_alpha   90.00
_cell.angle_beta   90.00
_cell.angle_gamma   90.00
#
_symmetry.space_group_name_H-M   'P 1'
#
loop_
_entity.id
_entity.type
_entity.pdbx_description
1 polymer ?
#
loop_
_entity_poly.entity_id
_entity_poly.type
_entity_poly.pdbx_seq_one_letter_code
_entity_poly.pdbx_strand_id
1 'polypeptide(L)'
;MIDTLLEPFSYGYMTSAILVSTIVGGLCAFLSAYLMLKGWSLIGDALAHSVVPGVAGAYLLGLPFAIGAFISGGLAASLMLFLSERSGLKTDVVIGIIFTAFFGVGLFVVSLYPMSISIETIIMGNILAISYSDMLQLLIIGSISLVILFLKWRDLMVVFFDESHARTVGLSPSRLKIVFFTLLSASIVAALQTVGAFLVIAMVVTPGATAYFICDRFPKLILLSVLIGSVTCFTGAYLSFFIDGATGGIIVVLQTIVFLGVFLAAPKYGYISARLKIRQANKRIENGF
;
A
#
# COMPACT_ATOMS: atom_id res chain seq x y z
N MET A 1 33.34 -4.14 14.74
CA MET A 1 32.44 -3.11 14.17
C MET A 1 31.77 -3.57 12.88
N ILE A 2 32.52 -4.11 11.88
CA ILE A 2 31.92 -4.67 10.65
C ILE A 2 31.10 -5.93 10.98
N ASP A 3 31.60 -6.80 11.86
CA ASP A 3 30.92 -8.02 12.27
C ASP A 3 29.57 -7.72 12.96
N THR A 4 29.50 -6.68 13.78
CA THR A 4 28.25 -6.24 14.42
C THR A 4 27.21 -5.74 13.40
N LEU A 5 27.66 -5.02 12.35
CA LEU A 5 26.77 -4.55 11.29
C LEU A 5 26.24 -5.69 10.38
N LEU A 6 27.00 -6.77 10.24
CA LEU A 6 26.59 -7.95 9.46
C LEU A 6 25.80 -8.97 10.27
N GLU A 7 25.75 -8.81 11.59
CA GLU A 7 25.09 -9.72 12.52
C GLU A 7 23.62 -10.04 12.16
N PRO A 8 22.76 -9.06 11.75
CA PRO A 8 21.39 -9.36 11.34
C PRO A 8 21.30 -10.37 10.19
N PHE A 9 22.27 -10.39 9.28
CA PHE A 9 22.29 -11.28 8.13
C PHE A 9 22.76 -12.70 8.46
N SER A 10 23.30 -12.93 9.65
CA SER A 10 23.68 -14.27 10.12
C SER A 10 22.46 -15.09 10.57
N TYR A 11 21.32 -14.42 10.86
CA TYR A 11 20.08 -15.07 11.27
C TYR A 11 19.12 -15.23 10.08
N GLY A 12 18.75 -16.48 9.74
CA GLY A 12 17.89 -16.79 8.60
C GLY A 12 16.52 -16.10 8.66
N TYR A 13 15.89 -16.03 9.85
CA TYR A 13 14.62 -15.35 10.03
C TYR A 13 14.72 -13.84 9.74
N MET A 14 15.83 -13.22 10.12
CA MET A 14 16.05 -11.79 9.92
C MET A 14 16.32 -11.46 8.46
N THR A 15 17.11 -12.28 7.79
CA THR A 15 17.36 -12.17 6.34
C THR A 15 16.04 -12.30 5.56
N SER A 16 15.19 -13.26 5.92
CA SER A 16 13.87 -13.43 5.32
C SER A 16 12.97 -12.21 5.58
N ALA A 17 12.93 -11.70 6.81
CA ALA A 17 12.15 -10.51 7.16
C ALA A 17 12.60 -9.27 6.38
N ILE A 18 13.91 -9.02 6.25
CA ILE A 18 14.47 -7.91 5.47
C ILE A 18 14.13 -8.04 3.99
N LEU A 19 14.30 -9.23 3.40
CA LEU A 19 13.99 -9.47 1.99
C LEU A 19 12.50 -9.29 1.71
N VAL A 20 11.64 -9.93 2.51
CA VAL A 20 10.19 -9.88 2.31
C VAL A 20 9.69 -8.45 2.48
N SER A 21 10.06 -7.74 3.54
CA SER A 21 9.63 -6.36 3.75
C SER A 21 10.09 -5.43 2.62
N THR A 22 11.30 -5.62 2.10
CA THR A 22 11.84 -4.83 0.98
C THR A 22 11.03 -5.05 -0.30
N ILE A 23 10.72 -6.31 -0.64
CA ILE A 23 9.95 -6.67 -1.84
C ILE A 23 8.51 -6.19 -1.71
N VAL A 24 7.86 -6.43 -0.56
CA VAL A 24 6.51 -5.93 -0.28
C VAL A 24 6.47 -4.41 -0.32
N GLY A 25 7.45 -3.76 0.30
CA GLY A 25 7.58 -2.31 0.27
C GLY A 25 7.67 -1.76 -1.14
N GLY A 26 8.46 -2.37 -2.01
CA GLY A 26 8.57 -2.02 -3.42
C GLY A 26 7.27 -2.24 -4.22
N LEU A 27 6.62 -3.38 -4.03
CA LEU A 27 5.35 -3.73 -4.67
C LEU A 27 4.23 -2.77 -4.24
N CYS A 28 4.05 -2.58 -2.94
CA CYS A 28 3.05 -1.67 -2.38
C CYS A 28 3.32 -0.22 -2.81
N ALA A 29 4.58 0.20 -2.84
CA ALA A 29 4.96 1.53 -3.28
C ALA A 29 4.71 1.77 -4.78
N PHE A 30 4.85 0.74 -5.62
CA PHE A 30 4.46 0.82 -7.03
C PHE A 30 2.95 1.08 -7.16
N LEU A 31 2.14 0.33 -6.44
CA LEU A 31 0.68 0.50 -6.39
C LEU A 31 0.30 1.87 -5.81
N SER A 32 1.00 2.31 -4.76
CA SER A 32 0.83 3.59 -4.10
C SER A 32 0.91 4.78 -5.07
N ALA A 33 1.82 4.73 -6.04
CA ALA A 33 1.96 5.77 -7.06
C ALA A 33 0.67 5.98 -7.87
N TYR A 34 -0.04 4.90 -8.22
CA TYR A 34 -1.32 4.99 -8.93
C TYR A 34 -2.46 5.46 -8.04
N LEU A 35 -2.49 5.00 -6.80
CA LEU A 35 -3.51 5.41 -5.83
C LEU A 35 -3.42 6.91 -5.54
N MET A 36 -2.19 7.44 -5.43
CA MET A 36 -1.96 8.88 -5.26
C MET A 36 -2.42 9.68 -6.48
N LEU A 37 -2.26 9.15 -7.70
CA LEU A 37 -2.70 9.81 -8.93
C LEU A 37 -4.22 10.06 -8.96
N LYS A 38 -5.00 9.13 -8.41
CA LYS A 38 -6.48 9.23 -8.31
C LYS A 38 -6.96 9.83 -7.00
N GLY A 39 -6.08 10.05 -6.02
CA GLY A 39 -6.47 10.46 -4.66
C GLY A 39 -7.17 9.35 -3.87
N TRP A 40 -6.93 8.09 -4.19
CA TRP A 40 -7.55 6.91 -3.55
C TRP A 40 -6.71 6.38 -2.39
N SER A 41 -6.30 7.25 -1.49
CA SER A 41 -5.43 6.90 -0.36
C SER A 41 -6.04 5.89 0.62
N LEU A 42 -7.37 5.89 0.79
CA LEU A 42 -8.08 5.03 1.73
C LEU A 42 -8.34 3.60 1.22
N ILE A 43 -8.13 3.33 -0.07
CA ILE A 43 -8.42 2.00 -0.66
C ILE A 43 -7.55 0.90 -0.04
N GLY A 44 -6.28 1.19 0.25
CA GLY A 44 -5.38 0.22 0.86
C GLY A 44 -5.88 -0.25 2.23
N ASP A 45 -6.28 0.70 3.07
CA ASP A 45 -6.86 0.45 4.38
C ASP A 45 -8.19 -0.32 4.28
N ALA A 46 -9.08 0.14 3.42
CA ALA A 46 -10.36 -0.49 3.19
C ALA A 46 -10.23 -1.95 2.73
N LEU A 47 -9.32 -2.24 1.81
CA LEU A 47 -9.07 -3.61 1.36
C LEU A 47 -8.43 -4.48 2.45
N ALA A 48 -7.47 -3.95 3.21
CA ALA A 48 -6.83 -4.70 4.29
C ALA A 48 -7.84 -5.17 5.36
N HIS A 49 -8.84 -4.38 5.65
CA HIS A 49 -9.89 -4.75 6.60
C HIS A 49 -11.06 -5.51 5.98
N SER A 50 -11.31 -5.33 4.68
CA SER A 50 -12.39 -6.05 3.96
C SER A 50 -12.10 -7.55 3.78
N VAL A 51 -10.91 -8.02 4.10
CA VAL A 51 -10.58 -9.47 4.07
C VAL A 51 -11.13 -10.23 5.27
N VAL A 52 -11.47 -9.56 6.37
CA VAL A 52 -11.88 -10.19 7.64
C VAL A 52 -13.05 -11.16 7.47
N PRO A 53 -14.17 -10.84 6.79
CA PRO A 53 -15.26 -11.79 6.63
C PRO A 53 -14.85 -13.01 5.78
N GLY A 54 -13.95 -12.83 4.82
CA GLY A 54 -13.44 -13.95 4.01
C GLY A 54 -12.54 -14.89 4.82
N VAL A 55 -11.66 -14.34 5.67
CA VAL A 55 -10.83 -15.13 6.59
C VAL A 55 -11.72 -15.90 7.58
N ALA A 56 -12.71 -15.24 8.16
CA ALA A 56 -13.68 -15.87 9.07
C ALA A 56 -14.47 -16.98 8.37
N GLY A 57 -14.95 -16.75 7.15
CA GLY A 57 -15.63 -17.76 6.34
C GLY A 57 -14.73 -18.94 5.97
N ALA A 58 -13.49 -18.70 5.59
CA ALA A 58 -12.52 -19.75 5.29
C ALA A 58 -12.23 -20.61 6.52
N TYR A 59 -12.10 -20.00 7.71
CA TYR A 59 -11.94 -20.74 8.96
C TYR A 59 -13.10 -21.70 9.22
N LEU A 60 -14.35 -21.23 9.05
CA LEU A 60 -15.54 -22.06 9.26
C LEU A 60 -15.66 -23.20 8.26
N LEU A 61 -15.17 -23.00 7.03
CA LEU A 61 -15.23 -24.02 5.96
C LEU A 61 -14.00 -24.92 5.94
N GLY A 62 -13.01 -24.70 6.81
CA GLY A 62 -11.75 -25.46 6.82
C GLY A 62 -10.87 -25.18 5.56
N LEU A 63 -11.05 -24.03 4.92
CA LEU A 63 -10.31 -23.63 3.73
C LEU A 63 -9.06 -22.81 4.12
N PRO A 64 -8.04 -22.74 3.25
CA PRO A 64 -6.92 -21.84 3.45
C PRO A 64 -7.36 -20.38 3.58
N PHE A 65 -6.86 -19.66 4.57
CA PHE A 65 -7.21 -18.24 4.83
C PHE A 65 -6.95 -17.34 3.64
N ALA A 66 -5.89 -17.62 2.87
CA ALA A 66 -5.54 -16.93 1.65
C ALA A 66 -6.69 -16.84 0.64
N ILE A 67 -7.40 -17.96 0.43
CA ILE A 67 -8.51 -18.05 -0.53
C ILE A 67 -9.68 -17.18 -0.05
N GLY A 68 -10.06 -17.29 1.23
CA GLY A 68 -11.13 -16.48 1.80
C GLY A 68 -10.80 -14.98 1.74
N ALA A 69 -9.60 -14.62 2.15
CA ALA A 69 -9.10 -13.24 2.10
C ALA A 69 -9.12 -12.67 0.67
N PHE A 70 -8.65 -13.44 -0.33
CA PHE A 70 -8.64 -13.03 -1.72
C PHE A 70 -10.05 -12.86 -2.30
N ILE A 71 -10.97 -13.78 -2.01
CA ILE A 71 -12.36 -13.67 -2.46
C ILE A 71 -13.02 -12.44 -1.84
N SER A 72 -12.90 -12.25 -0.54
CA SER A 72 -13.50 -11.12 0.17
C SER A 72 -12.91 -9.78 -0.28
N GLY A 73 -11.59 -9.68 -0.34
CA GLY A 73 -10.90 -8.47 -0.82
C GLY A 73 -11.23 -8.16 -2.29
N GLY A 74 -11.30 -9.18 -3.14
CA GLY A 74 -11.70 -9.06 -4.54
C GLY A 74 -13.17 -8.60 -4.71
N LEU A 75 -14.09 -9.15 -3.91
CA LEU A 75 -15.48 -8.70 -3.86
C LEU A 75 -15.59 -7.25 -3.39
N ALA A 76 -14.90 -6.88 -2.33
CA ALA A 76 -14.88 -5.51 -1.83
C ALA A 76 -14.34 -4.54 -2.89
N ALA A 77 -13.21 -4.85 -3.53
CA ALA A 77 -12.64 -4.06 -4.62
C ALA A 77 -13.60 -3.89 -5.80
N SER A 78 -14.27 -4.99 -6.19
CA SER A 78 -15.25 -4.99 -7.29
C SER A 78 -16.47 -4.14 -6.96
N LEU A 79 -16.98 -4.23 -5.72
CA LEU A 79 -18.09 -3.41 -5.26
C LEU A 79 -17.71 -1.94 -5.14
N MET A 80 -16.52 -1.61 -4.65
CA MET A 80 -16.01 -0.23 -4.62
C MET A 80 -15.96 0.36 -6.03
N LEU A 81 -15.42 -0.38 -7.00
CA LEU A 81 -15.37 0.06 -8.38
C LEU A 81 -16.77 0.23 -8.99
N PHE A 82 -17.65 -0.74 -8.81
CA PHE A 82 -19.01 -0.73 -9.32
C PHE A 82 -19.83 0.45 -8.76
N LEU A 83 -19.81 0.65 -7.45
CA LEU A 83 -20.53 1.75 -6.82
C LEU A 83 -19.93 3.10 -7.18
N SER A 84 -18.61 3.23 -7.25
CA SER A 84 -17.95 4.48 -7.64
C SER A 84 -18.33 4.92 -9.05
N GLU A 85 -18.53 3.98 -9.98
CA GLU A 85 -18.94 4.29 -11.36
C GLU A 85 -20.45 4.59 -11.52
N ARG A 86 -21.29 4.06 -10.61
CA ARG A 86 -22.76 4.11 -10.74
C ARG A 86 -23.46 5.09 -9.81
N SER A 87 -22.94 5.34 -8.62
CA SER A 87 -23.66 6.08 -7.58
C SER A 87 -23.52 7.59 -7.66
N GLY A 88 -22.56 8.14 -8.42
CA GLY A 88 -22.25 9.56 -8.40
C GLY A 88 -21.70 10.09 -7.06
N LEU A 89 -21.50 9.21 -6.07
CA LEU A 89 -20.92 9.55 -4.78
C LEU A 89 -19.41 9.79 -4.91
N LYS A 90 -18.84 10.57 -4.00
CA LYS A 90 -17.39 10.68 -3.89
C LYS A 90 -16.78 9.32 -3.59
N THR A 91 -15.67 9.01 -4.22
CA THR A 91 -14.99 7.70 -4.08
C THR A 91 -14.68 7.35 -2.62
N ASP A 92 -14.26 8.32 -1.81
CA ASP A 92 -13.97 8.09 -0.37
C ASP A 92 -15.21 7.64 0.41
N VAL A 93 -16.40 8.17 0.07
CA VAL A 93 -17.67 7.74 0.68
C VAL A 93 -17.98 6.29 0.34
N VAL A 94 -17.80 5.92 -0.94
CA VAL A 94 -18.01 4.54 -1.40
C VAL A 94 -17.04 3.59 -0.69
N ILE A 95 -15.77 3.96 -0.62
CA ILE A 95 -14.74 3.18 0.09
C ILE A 95 -15.14 2.99 1.56
N GLY A 96 -15.54 4.09 2.25
CA GLY A 96 -15.96 4.04 3.65
C GLY A 96 -17.16 3.13 3.89
N ILE A 97 -18.18 3.18 3.02
CA ILE A 97 -19.38 2.32 3.14
C ILE A 97 -19.01 0.84 2.96
N ILE A 98 -18.25 0.50 1.91
CA ILE A 98 -17.86 -0.89 1.65
C ILE A 98 -16.95 -1.41 2.76
N PHE A 99 -15.97 -0.60 3.19
CA PHE A 99 -15.09 -0.94 4.33
C PHE A 99 -15.90 -1.28 5.58
N THR A 100 -16.78 -0.38 6.00
CA THR A 100 -17.57 -0.57 7.24
C THR A 100 -18.53 -1.75 7.13
N ALA A 101 -19.13 -1.98 5.96
CA ALA A 101 -20.01 -3.12 5.73
C ALA A 101 -19.25 -4.45 5.83
N PHE A 102 -18.12 -4.59 5.12
CA PHE A 102 -17.33 -5.82 5.14
C PHE A 102 -16.73 -6.06 6.52
N PHE A 103 -16.12 -5.05 7.12
CA PHE A 103 -15.54 -5.19 8.46
C PHE A 103 -16.61 -5.55 9.49
N GLY A 104 -17.80 -4.90 9.44
CA GLY A 104 -18.93 -5.21 10.31
C GLY A 104 -19.43 -6.66 10.15
N VAL A 105 -19.56 -7.15 8.89
CA VAL A 105 -19.90 -8.56 8.64
C VAL A 105 -18.83 -9.49 9.19
N GLY A 106 -17.55 -9.16 9.02
CA GLY A 106 -16.44 -9.94 9.57
C GLY A 106 -16.50 -10.05 11.08
N LEU A 107 -16.65 -8.93 11.77
CA LEU A 107 -16.81 -8.90 13.23
C LEU A 107 -18.06 -9.68 13.70
N PHE A 108 -19.16 -9.54 12.99
CA PHE A 108 -20.40 -10.28 13.30
C PHE A 108 -20.19 -11.78 13.22
N VAL A 109 -19.56 -12.28 12.14
CA VAL A 109 -19.26 -13.72 11.99
C VAL A 109 -18.33 -14.22 13.11
N VAL A 110 -17.28 -13.47 13.43
CA VAL A 110 -16.32 -13.82 14.51
C VAL A 110 -16.99 -13.80 15.89
N SER A 111 -17.94 -12.92 16.12
CA SER A 111 -18.68 -12.87 17.40
C SER A 111 -19.58 -14.09 17.59
N LEU A 112 -20.14 -14.64 16.50
CA LEU A 112 -20.97 -15.83 16.55
C LEU A 112 -20.13 -17.12 16.69
N TYR A 113 -18.98 -17.13 16.07
CA TYR A 113 -18.08 -18.30 16.03
C TYR A 113 -16.68 -17.86 16.50
N PRO A 114 -16.43 -17.89 17.82
CA PRO A 114 -15.11 -17.50 18.34
C PRO A 114 -14.00 -18.34 17.72
N MET A 115 -13.06 -17.67 17.09
CA MET A 115 -11.89 -18.32 16.47
C MET A 115 -10.75 -18.41 17.48
N SER A 116 -9.96 -19.47 17.37
CA SER A 116 -8.72 -19.62 18.17
C SER A 116 -7.61 -18.65 17.77
N ILE A 117 -7.74 -18.04 16.58
CA ILE A 117 -6.82 -17.02 16.07
C ILE A 117 -7.41 -15.65 16.39
N SER A 118 -6.68 -14.81 17.12
CA SER A 118 -7.13 -13.45 17.40
C SER A 118 -7.06 -12.58 16.14
N ILE A 119 -8.07 -11.74 15.92
CA ILE A 119 -8.07 -10.74 14.84
C ILE A 119 -6.85 -9.83 14.97
N GLU A 120 -6.42 -9.54 16.20
CA GLU A 120 -5.24 -8.75 16.51
C GLU A 120 -3.98 -9.34 15.88
N THR A 121 -3.80 -10.67 15.91
CA THR A 121 -2.66 -11.35 15.28
C THR A 121 -2.67 -11.18 13.75
N ILE A 122 -3.85 -11.19 13.13
CA ILE A 122 -3.99 -10.96 11.68
C ILE A 122 -3.68 -9.51 11.31
N ILE A 123 -4.11 -8.56 12.15
CA ILE A 123 -3.90 -7.12 11.92
C ILE A 123 -2.44 -6.72 12.15
N MET A 124 -1.84 -7.17 13.24
CA MET A 124 -0.46 -6.82 13.57
C MET A 124 0.56 -7.57 12.71
N GLY A 125 0.22 -8.79 12.26
CA GLY A 125 1.14 -9.65 11.53
C GLY A 125 2.32 -10.11 12.38
N ASN A 126 3.14 -10.98 11.82
CA ASN A 126 4.41 -11.38 12.44
C ASN A 126 5.48 -11.57 11.35
N ILE A 127 6.10 -10.47 10.97
CA ILE A 127 7.10 -10.44 9.91
C ILE A 127 8.35 -11.31 10.22
N LEU A 128 8.61 -11.58 11.49
CA LEU A 128 9.76 -12.40 11.91
C LEU A 128 9.48 -13.90 11.86
N ALA A 129 8.19 -14.30 11.82
CA ALA A 129 7.76 -15.70 11.80
C ALA A 129 7.08 -16.07 10.46
N ILE A 130 7.54 -15.50 9.35
CA ILE A 130 7.00 -15.80 8.01
C ILE A 130 7.33 -17.24 7.64
N SER A 131 6.30 -18.01 7.24
CA SER A 131 6.51 -19.35 6.71
C SER A 131 7.13 -19.29 5.30
N TYR A 132 7.89 -20.33 4.94
CA TYR A 132 8.47 -20.45 3.60
C TYR A 132 7.39 -20.46 2.51
N SER A 133 6.23 -21.09 2.78
CA SER A 133 5.08 -21.12 1.87
C SER A 133 4.49 -19.74 1.61
N ASP A 134 4.35 -18.92 2.66
CA ASP A 134 3.80 -17.57 2.55
C ASP A 134 4.76 -16.64 1.80
N MET A 135 6.07 -16.78 2.06
CA MET A 135 7.10 -16.07 1.32
C MET A 135 7.07 -16.43 -0.17
N LEU A 136 6.97 -17.72 -0.51
CA LEU A 136 6.90 -18.17 -1.90
C LEU A 136 5.62 -17.67 -2.59
N GLN A 137 4.47 -17.75 -1.92
CA GLN A 137 3.20 -17.24 -2.41
C GLN A 137 3.29 -15.74 -2.69
N LEU A 138 3.84 -14.96 -1.79
CA LEU A 138 4.07 -13.52 -1.96
C LEU A 138 4.97 -13.22 -3.16
N LEU A 139 6.10 -13.95 -3.31
CA LEU A 139 7.02 -13.77 -4.42
C LEU A 139 6.35 -14.05 -5.76
N ILE A 140 5.55 -15.11 -5.86
CA ILE A 140 4.83 -15.47 -7.09
C ILE A 140 3.79 -14.37 -7.41
N ILE A 141 2.90 -14.05 -6.47
CA ILE A 141 1.84 -13.05 -6.67
C ILE A 141 2.46 -11.68 -6.94
N GLY A 142 3.46 -11.29 -6.16
CA GLY A 142 4.16 -10.00 -6.30
C GLY A 142 4.85 -9.87 -7.65
N SER A 143 5.57 -10.91 -8.10
CA SER A 143 6.27 -10.92 -9.39
C SER A 143 5.27 -10.83 -10.55
N ILE A 144 4.21 -11.63 -10.53
CA ILE A 144 3.15 -11.58 -11.56
C ILE A 144 2.52 -10.19 -11.60
N SER A 145 2.18 -9.63 -10.43
CA SER A 145 1.58 -8.30 -10.31
C SER A 145 2.53 -7.22 -10.86
N LEU A 146 3.79 -7.23 -10.48
CA LEU A 146 4.80 -6.28 -10.97
C LEU A 146 4.99 -6.37 -12.48
N VAL A 147 5.07 -7.58 -13.04
CA VAL A 147 5.22 -7.78 -14.49
C VAL A 147 4.02 -7.22 -15.23
N ILE A 148 2.79 -7.55 -14.82
CA ILE A 148 1.58 -7.04 -15.48
C ILE A 148 1.49 -5.52 -15.35
N LEU A 149 1.73 -4.98 -14.16
CA LEU A 149 1.70 -3.53 -13.91
C LEU A 149 2.79 -2.81 -14.72
N PHE A 150 3.99 -3.40 -14.83
CA PHE A 150 5.08 -2.85 -15.61
C PHE A 150 4.79 -2.88 -17.12
N LEU A 151 4.18 -3.95 -17.64
CA LEU A 151 3.78 -4.02 -19.04
C LEU A 151 2.64 -3.05 -19.38
N LYS A 152 1.72 -2.82 -18.42
CA LYS A 152 0.52 -2.00 -18.62
C LYS A 152 0.63 -0.60 -18.02
N TRP A 153 1.79 -0.18 -17.55
CA TRP A 153 1.94 1.08 -16.83
C TRP A 153 1.49 2.31 -17.62
N ARG A 154 1.73 2.36 -18.94
CA ARG A 154 1.30 3.49 -19.80
C ARG A 154 -0.21 3.51 -19.98
N ASP A 155 -0.79 2.35 -20.26
CA ASP A 155 -2.23 2.20 -20.46
C ASP A 155 -2.98 2.59 -19.17
N LEU A 156 -2.50 2.08 -18.02
CA LEU A 156 -3.04 2.42 -16.72
C LEU A 156 -2.88 3.92 -16.42
N MET A 157 -1.72 4.49 -16.70
CA MET A 157 -1.49 5.92 -16.50
C MET A 157 -2.53 6.76 -17.25
N VAL A 158 -2.76 6.50 -18.54
CA VAL A 158 -3.75 7.23 -19.36
C VAL A 158 -5.15 7.08 -18.77
N VAL A 159 -5.57 5.86 -18.41
CA VAL A 159 -6.89 5.60 -17.82
C VAL A 159 -7.07 6.30 -16.48
N PHE A 160 -6.02 6.34 -15.66
CA PHE A 160 -6.10 6.97 -14.35
C PHE A 160 -6.03 8.50 -14.42
N PHE A 161 -5.43 9.07 -15.47
CA PHE A 161 -5.46 10.51 -15.71
C PHE A 161 -6.79 10.97 -16.29
N ASP A 162 -7.17 10.41 -17.45
CA ASP A 162 -8.37 10.80 -18.18
C ASP A 162 -9.00 9.61 -18.90
N GLU A 163 -10.14 9.16 -18.37
CA GLU A 163 -10.90 8.05 -18.93
C GLU A 163 -11.52 8.37 -20.30
N SER A 164 -11.88 9.63 -20.54
CA SER A 164 -12.46 10.06 -21.82
C SER A 164 -11.40 9.99 -22.91
N HIS A 165 -10.20 10.51 -22.61
CA HIS A 165 -9.06 10.40 -23.51
C HIS A 165 -8.65 8.93 -23.75
N ALA A 166 -8.65 8.09 -22.71
CA ALA A 166 -8.35 6.67 -22.83
C ALA A 166 -9.28 5.96 -23.84
N ARG A 167 -10.58 6.29 -23.84
CA ARG A 167 -11.56 5.75 -24.78
C ARG A 167 -11.29 6.21 -26.21
N THR A 168 -10.88 7.46 -26.43
CA THR A 168 -10.60 7.98 -27.78
C THR A 168 -9.39 7.35 -28.43
N VAL A 169 -8.37 6.93 -27.62
CA VAL A 169 -7.19 6.17 -28.10
C VAL A 169 -7.43 4.66 -28.16
N GLY A 170 -8.67 4.19 -27.98
CA GLY A 170 -9.04 2.77 -28.15
C GLY A 170 -8.77 1.90 -26.91
N LEU A 171 -8.42 2.48 -25.76
CA LEU A 171 -8.28 1.74 -24.51
C LEU A 171 -9.66 1.48 -23.90
N SER A 172 -9.81 0.39 -23.15
CA SER A 172 -11.01 0.08 -22.38
C SER A 172 -10.78 0.37 -20.90
N PRO A 173 -11.23 1.53 -20.35
CA PRO A 173 -10.97 1.91 -18.97
C PRO A 173 -11.48 0.88 -17.96
N SER A 174 -12.69 0.35 -18.15
CA SER A 174 -13.26 -0.64 -17.23
C SER A 174 -12.42 -1.91 -17.12
N ARG A 175 -11.90 -2.45 -18.23
CA ARG A 175 -11.03 -3.64 -18.18
C ARG A 175 -9.73 -3.36 -17.46
N LEU A 176 -9.09 -2.22 -17.74
CA LEU A 176 -7.82 -1.85 -17.11
C LEU A 176 -8.00 -1.56 -15.61
N LYS A 177 -9.10 -0.95 -15.21
CA LYS A 177 -9.45 -0.79 -13.79
C LYS A 177 -9.65 -2.15 -13.10
N ILE A 178 -10.41 -3.07 -13.72
CA ILE A 178 -10.61 -4.42 -13.15
C ILE A 178 -9.27 -5.12 -12.97
N VAL A 179 -8.39 -5.10 -13.97
CA VAL A 179 -7.03 -5.67 -13.85
C VAL A 179 -6.27 -5.03 -12.71
N PHE A 180 -6.26 -3.70 -12.62
CA PHE A 180 -5.57 -2.99 -11.55
C PHE A 180 -6.10 -3.36 -10.16
N PHE A 181 -7.41 -3.35 -9.96
CA PHE A 181 -8.03 -3.67 -8.68
C PHE A 181 -7.84 -5.14 -8.28
N THR A 182 -7.85 -6.06 -9.24
CA THR A 182 -7.54 -7.48 -9.00
C THR A 182 -6.09 -7.63 -8.52
N LEU A 183 -5.14 -6.98 -9.20
CA LEU A 183 -3.73 -7.02 -8.81
C LEU A 183 -3.49 -6.32 -7.47
N LEU A 184 -4.16 -5.19 -7.24
CA LEU A 184 -4.13 -4.47 -5.96
C LEU A 184 -4.61 -5.36 -4.82
N SER A 185 -5.79 -5.96 -4.96
CA SER A 185 -6.35 -6.87 -3.95
C SER A 185 -5.46 -8.08 -3.70
N ALA A 186 -4.97 -8.74 -4.76
CA ALA A 186 -4.09 -9.89 -4.64
C ALA A 186 -2.77 -9.51 -3.92
N SER A 187 -2.18 -8.38 -4.28
CA SER A 187 -0.93 -7.89 -3.67
C SER A 187 -1.12 -7.51 -2.20
N ILE A 188 -2.22 -6.83 -1.87
CA ILE A 188 -2.54 -6.46 -0.48
C ILE A 188 -2.79 -7.71 0.36
N VAL A 189 -3.56 -8.69 -0.14
CA VAL A 189 -3.83 -9.94 0.59
C VAL A 189 -2.55 -10.73 0.84
N ALA A 190 -1.70 -10.88 -0.18
CA ALA A 190 -0.42 -11.57 -0.03
C ALA A 190 0.52 -10.84 0.95
N ALA A 191 0.59 -9.51 0.87
CA ALA A 191 1.38 -8.70 1.79
C ALA A 191 0.84 -8.78 3.23
N LEU A 192 -0.49 -8.75 3.40
CA LEU A 192 -1.15 -8.79 4.70
C LEU A 192 -0.82 -10.07 5.47
N GLN A 193 -0.79 -11.21 4.78
CA GLN A 193 -0.45 -12.50 5.39
C GLN A 193 1.01 -12.57 5.86
N THR A 194 1.90 -11.81 5.22
CA THR A 194 3.33 -11.82 5.54
C THR A 194 3.73 -10.75 6.55
N VAL A 195 3.25 -9.53 6.37
CA VAL A 195 3.73 -8.37 7.16
C VAL A 195 2.65 -7.72 8.04
N GLY A 196 1.39 -8.15 7.89
CA GLY A 196 0.25 -7.63 8.65
C GLY A 196 -0.39 -6.38 8.04
N ALA A 197 -1.65 -6.12 8.43
CA ALA A 197 -2.46 -5.03 7.86
C ALA A 197 -1.87 -3.65 8.14
N PHE A 198 -1.45 -3.40 9.37
CA PHE A 198 -0.92 -2.11 9.81
C PHE A 198 0.26 -1.64 8.93
N LEU A 199 1.21 -2.54 8.67
CA LEU A 199 2.37 -2.21 7.85
C LEU A 199 2.01 -2.05 6.37
N VAL A 200 1.12 -2.92 5.84
CA VAL A 200 0.67 -2.85 4.43
C VAL A 200 -0.02 -1.52 4.12
N ILE A 201 -0.89 -1.03 5.03
CA ILE A 201 -1.58 0.26 4.87
C ILE A 201 -0.55 1.39 4.71
N ALA A 202 0.45 1.44 5.59
CA ALA A 202 1.50 2.44 5.52
C ALA A 202 2.32 2.35 4.22
N MET A 203 2.67 1.12 3.78
CA MET A 203 3.43 0.90 2.55
C MET A 203 2.65 1.27 1.27
N VAL A 204 1.33 1.14 1.28
CA VAL A 204 0.47 1.47 0.14
C VAL A 204 0.18 2.96 0.03
N VAL A 205 0.33 3.73 1.10
CA VAL A 205 0.01 5.17 1.12
C VAL A 205 1.26 6.03 1.12
N THR A 206 2.14 5.84 2.09
CA THR A 206 3.22 6.78 2.41
C THR A 206 4.27 6.97 1.32
N PRO A 207 4.79 5.92 0.64
CA PRO A 207 5.83 6.11 -0.37
C PRO A 207 5.33 6.90 -1.58
N GLY A 208 4.10 6.62 -2.06
CA GLY A 208 3.50 7.36 -3.16
C GLY A 208 3.23 8.81 -2.81
N ALA A 209 2.69 9.07 -1.62
CA ALA A 209 2.48 10.42 -1.11
C ALA A 209 3.79 11.20 -1.01
N THR A 210 4.85 10.57 -0.50
CA THR A 210 6.18 11.18 -0.39
C THR A 210 6.75 11.51 -1.78
N ALA A 211 6.68 10.58 -2.73
CA ALA A 211 7.14 10.79 -4.09
C ALA A 211 6.37 11.90 -4.83
N TYR A 212 5.07 12.01 -4.56
CA TYR A 212 4.21 13.05 -5.14
C TYR A 212 4.64 14.47 -4.77
N PHE A 213 5.16 14.68 -3.56
CA PHE A 213 5.71 15.99 -3.15
C PHE A 213 7.00 16.38 -3.87
N ILE A 214 7.74 15.39 -4.40
CA ILE A 214 9.05 15.60 -5.03
C ILE A 214 8.93 15.72 -6.55
N CYS A 215 8.08 14.91 -7.19
CA CYS A 215 8.05 14.74 -8.65
C CYS A 215 6.65 14.97 -9.26
N ASP A 216 6.64 15.69 -10.41
CA ASP A 216 5.42 15.88 -11.23
C ASP A 216 5.29 14.86 -12.37
N ARG A 217 6.40 14.25 -12.79
CA ARG A 217 6.42 13.30 -13.90
C ARG A 217 6.11 11.90 -13.37
N PHE A 218 4.99 11.33 -13.78
CA PHE A 218 4.50 10.06 -13.29
C PHE A 218 5.52 8.90 -13.35
N PRO A 219 6.32 8.70 -14.42
CA PRO A 219 7.34 7.66 -14.44
C PRO A 219 8.41 7.84 -13.35
N LYS A 220 8.80 9.10 -13.08
CA LYS A 220 9.75 9.40 -11.99
C LYS A 220 9.10 9.21 -10.62
N LEU A 221 7.82 9.52 -10.51
CA LEU A 221 7.04 9.31 -9.28
C LEU A 221 6.98 7.82 -8.93
N ILE A 222 6.69 6.93 -9.89
CA ILE A 222 6.72 5.48 -9.68
C ILE A 222 8.10 5.03 -9.18
N LEU A 223 9.17 5.40 -9.91
CA LEU A 223 10.52 4.99 -9.54
C LEU A 223 10.90 5.46 -8.14
N LEU A 224 10.61 6.72 -7.83
CA LEU A 224 10.92 7.32 -6.53
C LEU A 224 10.09 6.68 -5.41
N SER A 225 8.80 6.43 -5.66
CA SER A 225 7.93 5.72 -4.72
C SER A 225 8.49 4.34 -4.38
N VAL A 226 8.85 3.54 -5.40
CA VAL A 226 9.44 2.20 -5.23
C VAL A 226 10.75 2.28 -4.45
N LEU A 227 11.63 3.22 -4.78
CA LEU A 227 12.88 3.42 -4.04
C LEU A 227 12.63 3.77 -2.58
N ILE A 228 11.75 4.74 -2.29
CA ILE A 228 11.41 5.13 -0.93
C ILE A 228 10.83 3.94 -0.17
N GLY A 229 9.85 3.23 -0.74
CA GLY A 229 9.23 2.07 -0.11
C GLY A 229 10.22 0.96 0.18
N SER A 230 11.02 0.56 -0.80
CA SER A 230 12.02 -0.51 -0.62
C SER A 230 13.11 -0.13 0.38
N VAL A 231 13.68 1.08 0.28
CA VAL A 231 14.76 1.53 1.17
C VAL A 231 14.27 1.70 2.61
N THR A 232 13.09 2.29 2.81
CA THR A 232 12.55 2.44 4.18
C THR A 232 12.18 1.12 4.81
N CYS A 233 11.67 0.16 4.03
CA CYS A 233 11.38 -1.18 4.53
C CYS A 233 12.65 -1.96 4.85
N PHE A 234 13.66 -1.90 3.98
CA PHE A 234 14.97 -2.51 4.23
C PHE A 234 15.60 -1.94 5.51
N THR A 235 15.72 -0.61 5.58
CA THR A 235 16.37 0.05 6.71
C THR A 235 15.59 -0.12 8.01
N GLY A 236 14.26 -0.06 7.97
CA GLY A 236 13.42 -0.25 9.14
C GLY A 236 13.47 -1.68 9.67
N ALA A 237 13.44 -2.68 8.78
CA ALA A 237 13.60 -4.08 9.18
C ALA A 237 15.02 -4.35 9.72
N TYR A 238 16.04 -3.77 9.10
CA TYR A 238 17.42 -3.87 9.61
C TYR A 238 17.59 -3.22 10.98
N LEU A 239 17.05 -2.01 11.17
CA LEU A 239 17.13 -1.29 12.45
C LEU A 239 16.35 -2.00 13.56
N SER A 240 15.28 -2.73 13.24
CA SER A 240 14.48 -3.44 14.25
C SER A 240 15.28 -4.47 15.03
N PHE A 241 16.32 -5.05 14.43
CA PHE A 241 17.23 -5.97 15.09
C PHE A 241 18.01 -5.29 16.24
N PHE A 242 18.51 -4.08 16.01
CA PHE A 242 19.31 -3.36 17.00
C PHE A 242 18.49 -2.69 18.09
N ILE A 243 17.25 -2.28 17.76
CA ILE A 243 16.35 -1.58 18.69
C ILE A 243 15.53 -2.58 19.52
N ASP A 244 15.52 -3.87 19.11
CA ASP A 244 14.70 -4.93 19.70
C ASP A 244 13.21 -4.55 19.76
N GLY A 245 12.72 -3.95 18.68
CA GLY A 245 11.37 -3.39 18.58
C GLY A 245 10.53 -4.06 17.50
N ALA A 246 9.22 -3.81 17.53
CA ALA A 246 8.29 -4.30 16.51
C ALA A 246 8.67 -3.78 15.11
N THR A 247 9.11 -4.68 14.22
CA THR A 247 9.64 -4.35 12.89
C THR A 247 8.66 -3.51 12.08
N GLY A 248 7.37 -3.86 12.08
CA GLY A 248 6.33 -3.09 11.39
C GLY A 248 6.22 -1.66 11.89
N GLY A 249 6.24 -1.47 13.22
CA GLY A 249 6.20 -0.14 13.84
C GLY A 249 7.39 0.73 13.46
N ILE A 250 8.60 0.17 13.47
CA ILE A 250 9.83 0.91 13.11
C ILE A 250 9.81 1.34 11.63
N ILE A 251 9.37 0.46 10.72
CA ILE A 251 9.21 0.80 9.30
C ILE A 251 8.23 1.96 9.13
N VAL A 252 7.05 1.90 9.77
CA VAL A 252 6.02 2.96 9.67
C VAL A 252 6.53 4.29 10.21
N VAL A 253 7.21 4.28 11.36
CA VAL A 253 7.82 5.49 11.93
C VAL A 253 8.87 6.06 10.99
N LEU A 254 9.74 5.22 10.42
CA LEU A 254 10.76 5.66 9.47
C LEU A 254 10.13 6.27 8.20
N GLN A 255 9.11 5.63 7.63
CA GLN A 255 8.37 6.17 6.49
C GLN A 255 7.72 7.52 6.82
N THR A 256 7.16 7.65 8.02
CA THR A 256 6.55 8.91 8.48
C THR A 256 7.59 10.01 8.63
N ILE A 257 8.77 9.71 9.18
CA ILE A 257 9.88 10.67 9.31
C ILE A 257 10.35 11.12 7.92
N VAL A 258 10.51 10.20 6.98
CA VAL A 258 10.89 10.52 5.59
C VAL A 258 9.83 11.41 4.93
N PHE A 259 8.54 11.06 5.09
CA PHE A 259 7.43 11.86 4.57
C PHE A 259 7.43 13.28 5.14
N LEU A 260 7.53 13.43 6.47
CA LEU A 260 7.56 14.73 7.12
C LEU A 260 8.79 15.56 6.71
N GLY A 261 9.96 14.92 6.59
CA GLY A 261 11.17 15.57 6.08
C GLY A 261 10.99 16.12 4.67
N VAL A 262 10.41 15.31 3.78
CA VAL A 262 10.08 15.73 2.41
C VAL A 262 9.01 16.81 2.41
N PHE A 263 7.95 16.68 3.19
CA PHE A 263 6.90 17.69 3.32
C PHE A 263 7.46 19.05 3.74
N LEU A 264 8.44 19.09 4.63
CA LEU A 264 9.07 20.32 5.07
C LEU A 264 10.03 20.90 4.00
N ALA A 265 10.84 20.03 3.38
CA ALA A 265 11.98 20.43 2.54
C ALA A 265 11.66 20.45 1.03
N ALA A 266 10.57 19.86 0.57
CA ALA A 266 10.27 19.72 -0.87
C ALA A 266 10.27 21.09 -1.58
N PRO A 267 11.00 21.21 -2.72
CA PRO A 267 11.18 22.50 -3.38
C PRO A 267 9.91 23.08 -3.99
N LYS A 268 8.91 22.23 -4.25
CA LYS A 268 7.70 22.64 -4.97
C LYS A 268 6.49 22.84 -4.06
N TYR A 269 6.18 21.86 -3.24
CA TYR A 269 5.01 21.83 -2.37
C TYR A 269 5.36 21.82 -0.88
N GLY A 270 6.68 21.90 -0.55
CA GLY A 270 7.14 21.91 0.82
C GLY A 270 6.76 23.20 1.55
N TYR A 271 6.52 23.08 2.84
CA TYR A 271 6.13 24.19 3.70
C TYR A 271 7.12 25.36 3.66
N ILE A 272 8.43 25.06 3.68
CA ILE A 272 9.49 26.08 3.62
C ILE A 272 9.47 26.81 2.28
N SER A 273 9.35 26.08 1.17
CA SER A 273 9.29 26.66 -0.18
C SER A 273 8.06 27.55 -0.39
N ALA A 274 6.91 27.14 0.13
CA ALA A 274 5.69 27.95 0.09
C ALA A 274 5.86 29.27 0.85
N ARG A 275 6.43 29.22 2.06
CA ARG A 275 6.72 30.44 2.84
C ARG A 275 7.72 31.37 2.17
N LEU A 276 8.77 30.81 1.55
CA LEU A 276 9.77 31.63 0.83
C LEU A 276 9.14 32.31 -0.39
N LYS A 277 8.29 31.65 -1.15
CA LYS A 277 7.57 32.24 -2.28
C LYS A 277 6.64 33.37 -1.84
N ILE A 278 5.90 33.20 -0.75
CA ILE A 278 5.04 34.25 -0.18
C ILE A 278 5.88 35.44 0.27
N ARG A 279 7.01 35.23 0.96
CA ARG A 279 7.93 36.32 1.37
C ARG A 279 8.49 37.04 0.18
N GLN A 280 8.85 36.35 -0.89
CA GLN A 280 9.37 37.00 -2.11
C GLN A 280 8.27 37.79 -2.84
N ALA A 281 7.04 37.29 -2.89
CA ALA A 281 5.90 38.00 -3.45
C ALA A 281 5.59 39.28 -2.68
N ASN A 282 5.55 39.21 -1.34
CA ASN A 282 5.34 40.42 -0.49
C ASN A 282 6.42 41.46 -0.67
N LYS A 283 7.71 41.06 -0.71
CA LYS A 283 8.81 41.99 -1.00
C LYS A 283 8.72 42.64 -2.37
N ARG A 284 8.21 41.97 -3.40
CA ARG A 284 7.98 42.57 -4.71
C ARG A 284 6.89 43.64 -4.67
N ILE A 285 5.81 43.39 -3.92
CA ILE A 285 4.70 44.34 -3.73
C ILE A 285 5.21 45.58 -2.96
N GLU A 286 6.02 45.39 -1.91
CA GLU A 286 6.61 46.49 -1.12
C GLU A 286 7.59 47.35 -1.93
N ASN A 287 8.30 46.74 -2.89
CA ASN A 287 9.28 47.45 -3.75
C ASN A 287 8.68 48.07 -5.02
N GLY A 288 7.35 48.10 -5.16
CA GLY A 288 6.66 48.89 -6.19
C GLY A 288 6.66 48.30 -7.60
N PHE A 289 6.70 46.98 -7.70
CA PHE A 289 6.42 46.22 -8.94
C PHE A 289 5.22 45.33 -8.78
#